data_bdcf2ff6d906da044dcdeb552a66199b
#
_entry.id   bdcf2ff6d906da044dcdeb552a66199b
#
_cell.length_a   1.000
_cell.length_b   1.000
_cell.length_c   1.000
_cell.angle_alpha   90.00
_cell.angle_beta   90.00
_cell.angle_gamma   90.00
#
_symmetry.space_group_name_H-M   'P 1'
#
loop_
_entity.id
_entity.type
_entity.pdbx_description
1 polymer ?
#
loop_
_entity_poly.entity_id
_entity_poly.type
_entity_poly.pdbx_seq_one_letter_code
_entity_poly.pdbx_strand_id
1 'polypeptide(L)'
;INRELSWLDFNLRVLEEASDKNVPLLERLRFVGIFSNNLDEFFQVRYSTVQRITQSEKTGKKVLGGTNARELLKKITKKVIIQQKQSDEILKKIQNELKNENIIFINENEVLDNQVEFLNEYFIRNVSPSLVTTILSDEFNQDFSNNIAFLAIKLEINNKKKDCQYATIEIPSELDRFIVLPKTNGNQYIIILDDLIRFHFKMIFNFFDYKSIES
;
A
#
# COMPACT_ATOMS: atom_id res chain seq x y z
N ILE A 1 -6.89 2.17 31.89
CA ILE A 1 -7.13 2.19 30.43
C ILE A 1 -5.90 2.82 29.78
N ASN A 2 -5.28 2.11 28.83
CA ASN A 2 -4.12 2.64 28.11
C ASN A 2 -4.61 3.44 26.90
N ARG A 3 -4.14 4.70 26.77
CA ARG A 3 -4.58 5.65 25.76
C ARG A 3 -4.32 5.14 24.31
N GLU A 4 -3.20 4.47 24.08
CA GLU A 4 -2.82 4.01 22.75
C GLU A 4 -3.69 2.82 22.31
N LEU A 5 -3.98 1.90 23.23
CA LEU A 5 -4.89 0.79 22.94
C LEU A 5 -6.34 1.26 22.74
N SER A 6 -6.79 2.24 23.54
CA SER A 6 -8.12 2.85 23.37
C SER A 6 -8.27 3.57 22.03
N TRP A 7 -7.19 4.20 21.56
CA TRP A 7 -7.20 4.84 20.24
C TRP A 7 -7.36 3.81 19.11
N LEU A 8 -6.68 2.67 19.21
CA LEU A 8 -6.85 1.57 18.26
C LEU A 8 -8.28 0.99 18.31
N ASP A 9 -8.91 0.93 19.51
CA ASP A 9 -10.32 0.53 19.63
C ASP A 9 -11.26 1.53 18.96
N PHE A 10 -10.95 2.82 19.07
CA PHE A 10 -11.69 3.86 18.36
C PHE A 10 -11.57 3.70 16.84
N ASN A 11 -10.34 3.51 16.33
CA ASN A 11 -10.13 3.32 14.89
C ASN A 11 -10.81 2.04 14.36
N LEU A 12 -10.91 0.99 15.18
CA LEU A 12 -11.68 -0.20 14.83
C LEU A 12 -13.16 0.11 14.58
N ARG A 13 -13.78 1.04 15.34
CA ARG A 13 -15.17 1.45 15.09
C ARG A 13 -15.35 2.11 13.73
N VAL A 14 -14.34 2.87 13.26
CA VAL A 14 -14.34 3.41 11.88
C VAL A 14 -14.40 2.28 10.86
N LEU A 15 -13.67 1.19 11.11
CA LEU A 15 -13.69 0.02 10.25
C LEU A 15 -15.01 -0.77 10.35
N GLU A 16 -15.69 -0.75 11.49
CA GLU A 16 -17.01 -1.37 11.66
C GLU A 16 -18.05 -0.72 10.75
N GLU A 17 -18.01 0.61 10.54
CA GLU A 17 -18.87 1.31 9.59
C GLU A 17 -18.68 0.79 8.14
N ALA A 18 -17.46 0.40 7.76
CA ALA A 18 -17.20 -0.22 6.47
C ALA A 18 -17.89 -1.60 6.30
N SER A 19 -18.26 -2.25 7.41
CA SER A 19 -18.96 -3.54 7.42
C SER A 19 -20.48 -3.40 7.44
N ASP A 20 -21.01 -2.24 7.79
CA ASP A 20 -22.45 -2.02 7.90
C ASP A 20 -23.09 -1.92 6.51
N LYS A 21 -24.00 -2.86 6.21
CA LYS A 21 -24.71 -2.93 4.93
C LYS A 21 -25.73 -1.80 4.73
N ASN A 22 -26.10 -1.06 5.78
CA ASN A 22 -26.94 0.12 5.68
C ASN A 22 -26.17 1.34 5.15
N VAL A 23 -24.84 1.29 5.21
CA VAL A 23 -23.98 2.33 4.64
C VAL A 23 -23.81 2.08 3.13
N PRO A 24 -23.94 3.12 2.27
CA PRO A 24 -23.74 2.99 0.83
C PRO A 24 -22.35 2.41 0.48
N LEU A 25 -22.31 1.56 -0.53
CA LEU A 25 -21.12 0.72 -0.84
C LEU A 25 -19.83 1.54 -1.06
N LEU A 26 -19.91 2.67 -1.74
CA LEU A 26 -18.74 3.56 -1.95
C LEU A 26 -18.31 4.25 -0.65
N GLU A 27 -19.25 4.59 0.23
CA GLU A 27 -18.91 5.16 1.54
C GLU A 27 -18.22 4.12 2.43
N ARG A 28 -18.64 2.85 2.34
CA ARG A 28 -17.96 1.74 3.03
C ARG A 28 -16.49 1.62 2.57
N LEU A 29 -16.22 1.76 1.27
CA LEU A 29 -14.86 1.80 0.75
C LEU A 29 -14.07 3.00 1.32
N ARG A 30 -14.70 4.18 1.45
CA ARG A 30 -14.08 5.36 2.07
C ARG A 30 -13.72 5.12 3.53
N PHE A 31 -14.58 4.44 4.30
CA PHE A 31 -14.27 4.10 5.70
C PHE A 31 -13.05 3.17 5.82
N VAL A 32 -12.82 2.24 4.89
CA VAL A 32 -11.58 1.45 4.83
C VAL A 32 -10.36 2.37 4.63
N GLY A 33 -10.46 3.34 3.72
CA GLY A 33 -9.41 4.33 3.50
C GLY A 33 -9.14 5.20 4.73
N ILE A 34 -10.19 5.68 5.40
CA ILE A 34 -10.07 6.46 6.65
C ILE A 34 -9.40 5.64 7.75
N PHE A 35 -9.80 4.36 7.91
CA PHE A 35 -9.14 3.45 8.86
C PHE A 35 -7.65 3.31 8.60
N SER A 36 -7.25 3.12 7.34
CA SER A 36 -5.84 2.99 6.93
C SER A 36 -5.06 4.26 7.22
N ASN A 37 -5.58 5.42 6.79
CA ASN A 37 -4.92 6.71 7.01
C ASN A 37 -4.76 7.04 8.50
N ASN A 38 -5.76 6.78 9.30
CA ASN A 38 -5.68 6.92 10.76
C ASN A 38 -4.60 6.01 11.35
N LEU A 39 -4.45 4.80 10.83
CA LEU A 39 -3.44 3.86 11.30
C LEU A 39 -2.02 4.34 10.96
N ASP A 40 -1.82 4.92 9.77
CA ASP A 40 -0.55 5.52 9.38
C ASP A 40 -0.16 6.66 10.32
N GLU A 41 -1.09 7.58 10.61
CA GLU A 41 -0.86 8.65 11.58
C GLU A 41 -0.51 8.11 12.98
N PHE A 42 -1.20 7.05 13.40
CA PHE A 42 -0.90 6.38 14.66
C PHE A 42 0.53 5.86 14.71
N PHE A 43 1.02 5.25 13.64
CA PHE A 43 2.40 4.74 13.57
C PHE A 43 3.41 5.88 13.56
N GLN A 44 3.17 6.92 12.80
CA GLN A 44 4.09 8.06 12.70
C GLN A 44 4.25 8.79 14.04
N VAL A 45 3.17 8.99 14.77
CA VAL A 45 3.18 9.85 15.98
C VAL A 45 3.25 9.02 17.26
N ARG A 46 2.34 8.07 17.43
CA ARG A 46 2.15 7.38 18.73
C ARG A 46 3.06 6.17 18.88
N TYR A 47 3.05 5.28 17.89
CA TYR A 47 3.88 4.09 17.91
C TYR A 47 5.38 4.45 17.95
N SER A 48 5.83 5.38 17.12
CA SER A 48 7.20 5.86 17.07
C SER A 48 7.64 6.44 18.42
N THR A 49 6.75 7.13 19.14
CA THR A 49 7.01 7.65 20.49
C THR A 49 7.22 6.51 21.50
N VAL A 50 6.33 5.50 21.50
CA VAL A 50 6.47 4.34 22.39
C VAL A 50 7.75 3.57 22.05
N GLN A 51 8.10 3.43 20.79
CA GLN A 51 9.32 2.77 20.33
C GLN A 51 10.58 3.48 20.83
N ARG A 52 10.66 4.82 20.72
CA ARG A 52 11.78 5.61 21.26
C ARG A 52 11.95 5.44 22.76
N ILE A 53 10.85 5.36 23.50
CA ILE A 53 10.89 5.12 24.95
C ILE A 53 11.50 3.75 25.27
N THR A 54 11.24 2.72 24.46
CA THR A 54 11.85 1.39 24.68
C THR A 54 13.35 1.34 24.43
N GLN A 55 13.88 2.25 23.62
CA GLN A 55 15.30 2.35 23.30
C GLN A 55 16.08 3.18 24.36
N SER A 56 15.38 3.99 25.13
CA SER A 56 15.99 4.79 26.22
C SER A 56 16.16 3.95 27.47
N GLU A 57 17.41 3.59 27.82
CA GLU A 57 17.74 2.71 28.97
C GLU A 57 17.28 3.28 30.34
N LYS A 58 17.11 4.58 30.48
CA LYS A 58 16.80 5.24 31.75
C LYS A 58 15.32 5.28 32.13
N THR A 59 14.38 5.06 31.19
CA THR A 59 12.95 5.32 31.39
C THR A 59 12.06 4.07 31.28
N GLY A 60 12.65 2.88 31.15
CA GLY A 60 11.93 1.62 30.78
C GLY A 60 10.93 1.09 31.80
N LYS A 61 10.72 1.71 32.96
CA LYS A 61 9.94 1.09 34.04
C LYS A 61 8.56 1.69 34.32
N LYS A 62 8.23 2.90 33.93
CA LYS A 62 6.89 3.49 34.19
C LYS A 62 6.58 4.63 33.22
N VAL A 63 6.24 4.32 32.00
CA VAL A 63 5.72 5.34 31.07
C VAL A 63 4.41 4.85 30.48
N LEU A 64 3.42 5.72 30.40
CA LEU A 64 2.11 5.47 29.79
C LEU A 64 1.15 4.59 30.62
N GLY A 65 0.75 5.08 31.79
CA GLY A 65 -0.31 4.45 32.59
C GLY A 65 0.13 3.17 33.35
N GLY A 66 1.42 3.06 33.68
CA GLY A 66 1.96 1.98 34.50
C GLY A 66 2.33 0.69 33.74
N THR A 67 2.16 0.66 32.41
CA THR A 67 2.54 -0.47 31.56
C THR A 67 3.99 -0.29 31.07
N ASN A 68 4.77 -1.39 31.06
CA ASN A 68 6.10 -1.37 30.45
C ASN A 68 5.98 -1.09 28.93
N ALA A 69 6.81 -0.17 28.41
CA ALA A 69 6.76 0.23 27.01
C ALA A 69 6.93 -0.95 26.02
N ARG A 70 7.79 -1.92 26.32
CA ARG A 70 7.99 -3.14 25.50
C ARG A 70 6.73 -4.01 25.47
N GLU A 71 6.05 -4.17 26.60
CA GLU A 71 4.79 -4.92 26.67
C GLU A 71 3.69 -4.19 25.92
N LEU A 72 3.66 -2.84 26.01
CA LEU A 72 2.71 -2.03 25.28
C LEU A 72 2.92 -2.17 23.77
N LEU A 73 4.17 -2.09 23.27
CA LEU A 73 4.46 -2.32 21.85
C LEU A 73 3.96 -3.68 21.37
N LYS A 74 4.23 -4.75 22.13
CA LYS A 74 3.74 -6.10 21.77
C LYS A 74 2.21 -6.14 21.67
N LYS A 75 1.51 -5.49 22.61
CA LYS A 75 0.04 -5.42 22.61
C LYS A 75 -0.48 -4.62 21.42
N ILE A 76 0.14 -3.47 21.12
CA ILE A 76 -0.19 -2.64 19.96
C ILE A 76 0.00 -3.47 18.68
N THR A 77 1.19 -4.03 18.46
CA THR A 77 1.51 -4.81 17.25
C THR A 77 0.52 -5.95 17.04
N LYS A 78 0.24 -6.75 18.11
CA LYS A 78 -0.74 -7.84 18.02
C LYS A 78 -2.13 -7.32 17.62
N LYS A 79 -2.58 -6.22 18.20
CA LYS A 79 -3.89 -5.64 17.91
C LYS A 79 -3.97 -5.12 16.49
N VAL A 80 -2.94 -4.41 16.02
CA VAL A 80 -2.87 -3.88 14.66
C VAL A 80 -2.90 -5.01 13.62
N ILE A 81 -2.12 -6.08 13.79
CA ILE A 81 -2.13 -7.24 12.87
C ILE A 81 -3.56 -7.81 12.72
N ILE A 82 -4.29 -7.93 13.84
CA ILE A 82 -5.68 -8.41 13.80
C ILE A 82 -6.58 -7.44 13.04
N GLN A 83 -6.46 -6.14 13.31
CA GLN A 83 -7.27 -5.11 12.66
C GLN A 83 -6.97 -4.97 11.16
N GLN A 84 -5.70 -5.09 10.75
CA GLN A 84 -5.31 -5.11 9.35
C GLN A 84 -5.93 -6.29 8.61
N LYS A 85 -5.87 -7.50 9.21
CA LYS A 85 -6.52 -8.68 8.62
C LYS A 85 -8.03 -8.48 8.47
N GLN A 86 -8.70 -7.88 9.46
CA GLN A 86 -10.11 -7.55 9.35
C GLN A 86 -10.39 -6.54 8.24
N SER A 87 -9.52 -5.51 8.10
CA SER A 87 -9.62 -4.54 7.02
C SER A 87 -9.51 -5.19 5.64
N ASP A 88 -8.54 -6.11 5.44
CA ASP A 88 -8.36 -6.84 4.19
C ASP A 88 -9.59 -7.69 3.85
N GLU A 89 -10.17 -8.36 4.85
CA GLU A 89 -11.39 -9.18 4.67
C GLU A 89 -12.61 -8.31 4.29
N ILE A 90 -12.74 -7.13 4.91
CA ILE A 90 -13.81 -6.18 4.60
C ILE A 90 -13.62 -5.60 3.20
N LEU A 91 -12.41 -5.19 2.85
CA LEU A 91 -12.09 -4.67 1.52
C LEU A 91 -12.44 -5.69 0.42
N LYS A 92 -12.05 -6.96 0.59
CA LYS A 92 -12.40 -8.04 -0.34
C LYS A 92 -13.91 -8.22 -0.49
N LYS A 93 -14.69 -8.12 0.60
CA LYS A 93 -16.15 -8.17 0.52
C LYS A 93 -16.72 -7.00 -0.26
N ILE A 94 -16.26 -5.78 0.01
CA ILE A 94 -16.67 -4.57 -0.71
C ILE A 94 -16.33 -4.69 -2.22
N GLN A 95 -15.14 -5.16 -2.57
CA GLN A 95 -14.75 -5.38 -3.96
C GLN A 95 -15.66 -6.40 -4.67
N ASN A 96 -16.06 -7.47 -3.99
CA ASN A 96 -17.00 -8.44 -4.53
C ASN A 96 -18.40 -7.85 -4.71
N GLU A 97 -18.86 -7.01 -3.79
CA GLU A 97 -20.15 -6.31 -3.91
C GLU A 97 -20.10 -5.29 -5.06
N LEU A 98 -18.99 -4.54 -5.23
CA LEU A 98 -18.77 -3.64 -6.36
C LEU A 98 -18.80 -4.38 -7.72
N LYS A 99 -18.22 -5.58 -7.76
CA LYS A 99 -18.27 -6.42 -8.97
C LYS A 99 -19.71 -6.77 -9.38
N ASN A 100 -20.62 -6.98 -8.41
CA ASN A 100 -22.03 -7.21 -8.69
C ASN A 100 -22.73 -5.95 -9.24
N GLU A 101 -22.18 -4.76 -8.98
CA GLU A 101 -22.61 -3.47 -9.54
C GLU A 101 -21.86 -3.11 -10.85
N ASN A 102 -21.20 -4.10 -11.48
CA ASN A 102 -20.40 -3.94 -12.69
C ASN A 102 -19.19 -2.99 -12.54
N ILE A 103 -18.65 -2.83 -11.32
CA ILE A 103 -17.42 -2.11 -11.04
C ILE A 103 -16.36 -3.12 -10.64
N ILE A 104 -15.32 -3.29 -11.47
CA ILE A 104 -14.35 -4.36 -11.36
C ILE A 104 -12.95 -3.76 -11.13
N PHE A 105 -12.35 -4.05 -9.98
CA PHE A 105 -10.93 -3.77 -9.74
C PHE A 105 -10.10 -4.88 -10.36
N ILE A 106 -9.08 -4.50 -11.13
CA ILE A 106 -8.13 -5.42 -11.77
C ILE A 106 -6.70 -5.07 -11.36
N ASN A 107 -5.83 -6.08 -11.35
CA ASN A 107 -4.38 -5.93 -11.20
C ASN A 107 -3.69 -6.08 -12.56
N GLU A 108 -2.34 -6.00 -12.57
CA GLU A 108 -1.51 -6.09 -13.77
C GLU A 108 -1.65 -7.40 -14.56
N ASN A 109 -2.09 -8.48 -13.91
CA ASN A 109 -2.25 -9.80 -14.54
C ASN A 109 -3.68 -10.04 -15.08
N GLU A 110 -4.62 -9.14 -14.78
CA GLU A 110 -6.04 -9.25 -15.14
C GLU A 110 -6.45 -8.27 -16.24
N VAL A 111 -5.48 -7.56 -16.83
CA VAL A 111 -5.70 -6.60 -17.93
C VAL A 111 -6.20 -7.36 -19.17
N LEU A 112 -7.30 -6.89 -19.75
CA LEU A 112 -7.86 -7.44 -20.99
C LEU A 112 -7.17 -6.85 -22.21
N ASP A 113 -7.09 -7.63 -23.32
CA ASP A 113 -6.42 -7.21 -24.56
C ASP A 113 -6.92 -5.86 -25.10
N ASN A 114 -8.22 -5.60 -25.00
CA ASN A 114 -8.84 -4.35 -25.45
C ASN A 114 -8.60 -3.16 -24.52
N GLN A 115 -7.95 -3.35 -23.37
CA GLN A 115 -7.59 -2.30 -22.41
C GLN A 115 -6.13 -1.88 -22.56
N VAL A 116 -5.30 -2.71 -23.19
CA VAL A 116 -3.85 -2.53 -23.31
C VAL A 116 -3.49 -1.20 -23.99
N GLU A 117 -4.17 -0.85 -25.08
CA GLU A 117 -3.89 0.39 -25.81
C GLU A 117 -4.14 1.62 -24.94
N PHE A 118 -5.29 1.68 -24.25
CA PHE A 118 -5.62 2.76 -23.34
C PHE A 118 -4.58 2.87 -22.20
N LEU A 119 -4.20 1.75 -21.58
CA LEU A 119 -3.24 1.73 -20.47
C LEU A 119 -1.85 2.18 -20.93
N ASN A 120 -1.41 1.77 -22.13
CA ASN A 120 -0.15 2.21 -22.70
C ASN A 120 -0.14 3.73 -22.96
N GLU A 121 -1.19 4.26 -23.56
CA GLU A 121 -1.30 5.71 -23.80
C GLU A 121 -1.36 6.49 -22.49
N TYR A 122 -2.16 6.03 -21.54
CA TYR A 122 -2.28 6.66 -20.23
C TYR A 122 -0.92 6.67 -19.51
N PHE A 123 -0.23 5.53 -19.50
CA PHE A 123 1.09 5.40 -18.87
C PHE A 123 2.10 6.35 -19.48
N ILE A 124 2.23 6.39 -20.81
CA ILE A 124 3.21 7.23 -21.49
C ILE A 124 2.93 8.72 -21.26
N ARG A 125 1.66 9.12 -21.30
CA ARG A 125 1.29 10.56 -21.21
C ARG A 125 1.29 11.10 -19.80
N ASN A 126 0.80 10.30 -18.83
CA ASN A 126 0.50 10.79 -17.47
C ASN A 126 1.46 10.24 -16.42
N VAL A 127 1.91 9.00 -16.54
CA VAL A 127 2.66 8.34 -15.46
C VAL A 127 4.17 8.39 -15.71
N SER A 128 4.62 7.99 -16.89
CA SER A 128 6.04 7.91 -17.24
C SER A 128 6.82 9.22 -17.00
N PRO A 129 6.28 10.42 -17.27
CA PRO A 129 7.01 11.67 -17.02
C PRO A 129 7.28 11.97 -15.54
N SER A 130 6.47 11.42 -14.64
CA SER A 130 6.58 11.62 -13.18
C SER A 130 7.31 10.48 -12.47
N LEU A 131 7.71 9.40 -13.20
CA LEU A 131 8.36 8.25 -12.58
C LEU A 131 9.83 8.55 -12.25
N VAL A 132 10.18 8.32 -10.99
CA VAL A 132 11.57 8.30 -10.53
C VAL A 132 11.96 6.86 -10.22
N THR A 133 12.89 6.32 -11.05
CA THR A 133 13.44 4.97 -10.88
C THR A 133 14.87 5.07 -10.40
N THR A 134 15.19 4.42 -9.30
CA THR A 134 16.53 4.41 -8.71
C THR A 134 17.07 3.00 -8.66
N ILE A 135 18.25 2.77 -9.26
CA ILE A 135 18.97 1.50 -9.15
C ILE A 135 19.77 1.51 -7.86
N LEU A 136 19.61 0.47 -7.06
CA LEU A 136 20.29 0.34 -5.77
C LEU A 136 21.68 -0.27 -5.99
N SER A 137 22.73 0.38 -5.46
CA SER A 137 24.08 -0.16 -5.36
C SER A 137 24.41 -0.41 -3.88
N ASP A 138 25.47 -1.19 -3.61
CA ASP A 138 25.89 -1.52 -2.24
C ASP A 138 26.26 -0.26 -1.42
N GLU A 139 26.63 0.84 -2.09
CA GLU A 139 26.97 2.12 -1.46
C GLU A 139 25.78 3.09 -1.37
N PHE A 140 24.61 2.65 -1.82
CA PHE A 140 23.44 3.52 -1.94
C PHE A 140 22.78 3.72 -0.58
N ASN A 141 22.83 4.95 -0.09
CA ASN A 141 22.17 5.39 1.14
C ASN A 141 20.98 6.28 0.76
N GLN A 142 19.81 5.68 0.55
CA GLN A 142 18.59 6.43 0.28
C GLN A 142 17.88 6.78 1.59
N ASP A 143 17.77 8.07 1.87
CA ASP A 143 16.81 8.55 2.84
C ASP A 143 15.40 8.45 2.22
N PHE A 144 14.68 7.41 2.61
CA PHE A 144 13.26 7.31 2.25
C PHE A 144 12.49 8.40 2.97
N SER A 145 12.04 9.39 2.22
CA SER A 145 11.21 10.46 2.78
C SER A 145 9.88 9.90 3.29
N ASN A 146 9.42 10.46 4.41
CA ASN A 146 8.14 10.09 5.00
C ASN A 146 7.00 10.38 4.01
N ASN A 147 6.00 9.50 3.99
CA ASN A 147 4.76 9.60 3.18
C ASN A 147 4.91 9.35 1.67
N ILE A 148 6.04 8.81 1.20
CA ILE A 148 6.19 8.37 -0.18
C ILE A 148 6.11 6.85 -0.22
N ALA A 149 5.30 6.32 -1.13
CA ALA A 149 5.23 4.89 -1.40
C ALA A 149 6.24 4.52 -2.50
N PHE A 150 6.93 3.39 -2.32
CA PHE A 150 7.90 2.86 -3.27
C PHE A 150 7.54 1.44 -3.65
N LEU A 151 7.74 1.09 -4.92
CA LEU A 151 7.85 -0.29 -5.36
C LEU A 151 9.31 -0.72 -5.22
N ALA A 152 9.55 -1.77 -4.46
CA ALA A 152 10.85 -2.42 -4.39
C ALA A 152 10.90 -3.51 -5.47
N ILE A 153 11.94 -3.50 -6.32
CA ILE A 153 12.03 -4.34 -7.51
C ILE A 153 13.31 -5.14 -7.46
N LYS A 154 13.18 -6.42 -7.77
CA LYS A 154 14.29 -7.35 -7.95
C LYS A 154 14.36 -7.78 -9.40
N LEU A 155 15.50 -7.54 -10.06
CA LEU A 155 15.81 -7.94 -11.42
C LEU A 155 16.78 -9.13 -11.40
N GLU A 156 16.40 -10.26 -11.97
CA GLU A 156 17.33 -11.37 -12.24
C GLU A 156 18.03 -11.15 -13.58
N ILE A 157 19.35 -10.93 -13.57
CA ILE A 157 20.13 -10.66 -14.78
C ILE A 157 20.51 -11.96 -15.50
N ASN A 158 20.34 -11.99 -16.84
CA ASN A 158 20.48 -13.20 -17.66
C ASN A 158 21.89 -13.83 -17.67
N ASN A 159 22.96 -13.06 -17.55
CA ASN A 159 24.31 -13.50 -17.90
C ASN A 159 25.26 -13.79 -16.73
N LYS A 160 24.77 -13.73 -15.48
CA LYS A 160 25.61 -14.00 -14.32
C LYS A 160 24.90 -14.90 -13.32
N LYS A 161 25.53 -16.03 -12.98
CA LYS A 161 25.06 -16.90 -11.89
C LYS A 161 24.98 -16.07 -10.59
N LYS A 162 23.74 -15.75 -10.14
CA LYS A 162 23.39 -15.08 -8.88
C LYS A 162 23.46 -13.54 -8.83
N ASP A 163 23.63 -12.80 -9.92
CA ASP A 163 23.53 -11.35 -9.82
C ASP A 163 22.06 -10.90 -9.95
N CYS A 164 21.47 -10.55 -8.82
CA CYS A 164 20.22 -9.79 -8.77
C CYS A 164 20.57 -8.31 -8.65
N GLN A 165 19.91 -7.48 -9.45
CA GLN A 165 19.94 -6.04 -9.28
C GLN A 165 18.65 -5.59 -8.60
N TYR A 166 18.76 -4.65 -7.70
CA TYR A 166 17.62 -4.09 -7.01
C TYR A 166 17.36 -2.67 -7.47
N ALA A 167 16.10 -2.29 -7.54
CA ALA A 167 15.67 -0.95 -7.90
C ALA A 167 14.49 -0.53 -7.02
N THR A 168 14.24 0.76 -6.94
CA THR A 168 13.02 1.32 -6.39
C THR A 168 12.37 2.23 -7.42
N ILE A 169 11.06 2.20 -7.47
CA ILE A 169 10.24 3.19 -8.19
C ILE A 169 9.44 3.95 -7.16
N GLU A 170 9.60 5.27 -7.15
CA GLU A 170 8.73 6.15 -6.38
C GLU A 170 7.36 6.22 -7.03
N ILE A 171 6.29 5.97 -6.27
CA ILE A 171 4.92 6.11 -6.77
C ILE A 171 4.53 7.59 -6.66
N PRO A 172 4.28 8.27 -7.79
CA PRO A 172 3.97 9.69 -7.80
C PRO A 172 2.73 10.01 -6.97
N SER A 173 2.87 10.85 -5.95
CA SER A 173 1.79 11.22 -5.03
C SER A 173 0.81 12.23 -5.63
N GLU A 174 1.23 12.94 -6.68
CA GLU A 174 0.43 13.94 -7.41
C GLU A 174 -0.54 13.32 -8.44
N LEU A 175 -0.38 12.03 -8.74
CA LEU A 175 -1.25 11.32 -9.68
C LEU A 175 -2.41 10.63 -8.96
N ASP A 176 -3.53 10.50 -9.67
CA ASP A 176 -4.67 9.73 -9.17
C ASP A 176 -4.29 8.26 -8.94
N ARG A 177 -4.63 7.76 -7.76
CA ARG A 177 -4.35 6.37 -7.38
C ARG A 177 -5.23 5.35 -8.11
N PHE A 178 -6.41 5.76 -8.57
CA PHE A 178 -7.37 4.91 -9.25
C PHE A 178 -7.52 5.38 -10.69
N ILE A 179 -7.16 4.53 -11.63
CA ILE A 179 -7.31 4.79 -13.06
C ILE A 179 -8.57 4.08 -13.54
N VAL A 180 -9.52 4.87 -14.04
CA VAL A 180 -10.79 4.37 -14.55
C VAL A 180 -10.65 4.11 -16.04
N LEU A 181 -10.81 2.85 -16.45
CA LEU A 181 -10.68 2.43 -17.84
C LEU A 181 -11.98 2.70 -18.63
N PRO A 182 -11.93 2.76 -19.94
CA PRO A 182 -13.14 2.77 -20.78
C PRO A 182 -14.03 1.57 -20.48
N LYS A 183 -15.36 1.79 -20.48
CA LYS A 183 -16.34 0.71 -20.25
C LYS A 183 -16.20 -0.38 -21.30
N THR A 184 -16.21 -1.62 -20.83
CA THR A 184 -16.13 -2.81 -21.68
C THR A 184 -17.24 -3.79 -21.31
N ASN A 185 -18.08 -4.19 -22.26
CA ASN A 185 -19.18 -5.13 -22.05
C ASN A 185 -20.12 -4.77 -20.87
N GLY A 186 -20.38 -3.47 -20.69
CA GLY A 186 -21.23 -2.99 -19.61
C GLY A 186 -20.52 -2.81 -18.26
N ASN A 187 -19.30 -3.32 -18.11
CA ASN A 187 -18.51 -3.22 -16.88
C ASN A 187 -17.59 -2.00 -16.89
N GLN A 188 -17.43 -1.39 -15.73
CA GLN A 188 -16.44 -0.36 -15.45
C GLN A 188 -15.22 -1.00 -14.78
N TYR A 189 -14.07 -0.94 -15.42
CA TYR A 189 -12.81 -1.44 -14.86
C TYR A 189 -12.01 -0.32 -14.20
N ILE A 190 -11.33 -0.66 -13.11
CA ILE A 190 -10.47 0.25 -12.36
C ILE A 190 -9.17 -0.49 -12.07
N ILE A 191 -8.03 0.15 -12.36
CA ILE A 191 -6.70 -0.33 -11.98
C ILE A 191 -6.05 0.66 -11.01
N ILE A 192 -5.27 0.15 -10.05
CA ILE A 192 -4.51 1.00 -9.13
C ILE A 192 -3.20 1.42 -9.81
N LEU A 193 -2.72 2.63 -9.50
CA LEU A 193 -1.52 3.21 -10.12
C LEU A 193 -0.28 2.30 -10.01
N ASP A 194 -0.08 1.68 -8.85
CA ASP A 194 1.03 0.74 -8.64
C ASP A 194 0.92 -0.51 -9.53
N ASP A 195 -0.29 -1.05 -9.76
CA ASP A 195 -0.51 -2.18 -10.68
C ASP A 195 -0.33 -1.74 -12.14
N LEU A 196 -0.71 -0.51 -12.49
CA LEU A 196 -0.40 0.06 -13.81
C LEU A 196 1.12 0.18 -14.02
N ILE A 197 1.86 0.61 -13.01
CA ILE A 197 3.32 0.68 -13.08
C ILE A 197 3.92 -0.74 -13.23
N ARG A 198 3.42 -1.74 -12.49
CA ARG A 198 3.83 -3.15 -12.63
C ARG A 198 3.56 -3.69 -14.04
N PHE A 199 2.41 -3.39 -14.60
CA PHE A 199 2.06 -3.78 -15.96
C PHE A 199 3.08 -3.27 -16.99
N HIS A 200 3.71 -2.12 -16.72
CA HIS A 200 4.70 -1.49 -17.60
C HIS A 200 6.16 -1.76 -17.20
N PHE A 201 6.46 -2.70 -16.31
CA PHE A 201 7.85 -3.01 -15.93
C PHE A 201 8.75 -3.35 -17.10
N LYS A 202 8.24 -4.07 -18.09
CA LYS A 202 9.01 -4.38 -19.31
C LYS A 202 9.42 -3.13 -20.09
N MET A 203 8.59 -2.10 -20.07
CA MET A 203 8.89 -0.81 -20.72
C MET A 203 9.88 -0.01 -19.90
N ILE A 204 9.69 0.06 -18.57
CA ILE A 204 10.55 0.81 -17.64
C ILE A 204 11.97 0.26 -17.62
N PHE A 205 12.11 -1.06 -17.62
CA PHE A 205 13.41 -1.75 -17.50
C PHE A 205 13.92 -2.34 -18.80
N ASN A 206 13.48 -1.83 -19.96
CA ASN A 206 13.86 -2.35 -21.28
C ASN A 206 15.38 -2.25 -21.60
N PHE A 207 16.11 -1.42 -20.86
CA PHE A 207 17.57 -1.28 -20.99
C PHE A 207 18.37 -2.40 -20.31
N PHE A 208 17.70 -3.22 -19.48
CA PHE A 208 18.34 -4.31 -18.77
C PHE A 208 18.03 -5.64 -19.45
N ASP A 209 19.07 -6.48 -19.63
CA ASP A 209 18.90 -7.87 -20.04
C ASP A 209 18.60 -8.73 -18.79
N TYR A 210 17.32 -8.86 -18.45
CA TYR A 210 16.86 -9.60 -17.28
C TYR A 210 16.04 -10.83 -17.66
N LYS A 211 16.08 -11.84 -16.80
CA LYS A 211 15.29 -13.08 -16.91
C LYS A 211 13.90 -12.92 -16.31
N SER A 212 13.81 -12.29 -15.13
CA SER A 212 12.56 -12.04 -14.41
C SER A 212 12.60 -10.73 -13.64
N ILE A 213 11.42 -10.16 -13.42
CA ILE A 213 11.17 -8.99 -12.57
C ILE A 213 10.17 -9.39 -11.49
N GLU A 214 10.49 -9.08 -10.22
CA GLU A 214 9.63 -9.26 -9.06
C GLU A 214 9.48 -7.94 -8.29
N SER A 215 8.29 -7.65 -7.74
CA SER A 215 8.03 -6.48 -6.90
C SER A 215 7.15 -6.83 -5.70
#